data_e4f07db30de9bf3c84923b2bb68c419a
#
_entry.id   e4f07db30de9bf3c84923b2bb68c419a
#
_cell.length_a   1.000
_cell.length_b   1.000
_cell.length_c   1.000
_cell.angle_alpha   90.00
_cell.angle_beta   90.00
_cell.angle_gamma   90.00
#
_symmetry.space_group_name_H-M   'P 1'
#
loop_
_entity.id
_entity.type
_entity.pdbx_description
1 polymer ?
#
loop_
_entity_poly.entity_id
_entity_poly.type
_entity_poly.pdbx_seq_one_letter_code
_entity_poly.pdbx_strand_id
1 'polypeptide(L)'
;IAEKSPSHYQYKGKYIMTAVKSGLMIIDQHRAHVRILFEQYLRQLKDRTFHSQKVLFPEVVQFPMSEKVIFEKILPEMNEMGFELEDLGGGSYAVNSVPAGLEGMNPVKLVQDMVASAVEKGVSAMEEINTSLALSLARQAAIPHGQVLSNDEMEGLVNGLFACENVNYTPDGKSVLCILQQQEIEHLLG
;
A
#
# COMPACT_ATOMS: atom_id res chain seq x y z
N ILE A 1 22.99 0.70 -29.65
CA ILE A 1 21.90 -0.30 -29.71
C ILE A 1 21.15 -0.15 -28.39
N ALA A 2 19.98 0.48 -28.40
CA ALA A 2 19.14 0.53 -27.22
C ALA A 2 18.81 -0.92 -26.84
N GLU A 3 19.26 -1.37 -25.67
CA GLU A 3 18.81 -2.65 -25.12
C GLU A 3 17.30 -2.58 -25.00
N LYS A 4 16.64 -3.48 -25.70
CA LYS A 4 15.18 -3.58 -25.67
C LYS A 4 14.79 -3.94 -24.25
N SER A 5 13.96 -3.10 -23.65
CA SER A 5 13.38 -3.37 -22.33
C SER A 5 12.85 -4.80 -22.27
N PRO A 6 13.14 -5.58 -21.21
CA PRO A 6 12.68 -6.96 -21.14
C PRO A 6 11.16 -7.02 -21.23
N SER A 7 10.64 -7.96 -22.01
CA SER A 7 9.21 -8.22 -22.04
C SER A 7 8.78 -8.91 -20.75
N HIS A 8 7.73 -8.39 -20.15
CA HIS A 8 7.09 -8.97 -18.97
C HIS A 8 5.84 -9.74 -19.40
N TYR A 9 5.55 -10.82 -18.72
CA TYR A 9 4.33 -11.60 -18.92
C TYR A 9 3.49 -11.55 -17.65
N GLN A 10 2.20 -11.19 -17.81
CA GLN A 10 1.26 -11.22 -16.70
C GLN A 10 0.50 -12.54 -16.70
N TYR A 11 0.60 -13.28 -15.59
CA TYR A 11 -0.08 -14.56 -15.44
C TYR A 11 -1.32 -14.38 -14.53
N LYS A 12 -2.49 -14.71 -15.09
CA LYS A 12 -3.81 -14.67 -14.41
C LYS A 12 -4.15 -13.32 -13.76
N GLY A 13 -3.66 -12.20 -14.30
CA GLY A 13 -3.89 -10.89 -13.72
C GLY A 13 -3.36 -10.72 -12.30
N LYS A 14 -2.41 -11.58 -11.89
CA LYS A 14 -1.96 -11.68 -10.50
C LYS A 14 -0.45 -11.63 -10.35
N TYR A 15 0.26 -12.24 -11.26
CA TYR A 15 1.71 -12.37 -11.22
C TYR A 15 2.36 -11.75 -12.44
N ILE A 16 3.51 -11.13 -12.23
CA ILE A 16 4.40 -10.66 -13.29
C ILE A 16 5.57 -11.63 -13.36
N MET A 17 5.79 -12.18 -14.56
CA MET A 17 6.89 -13.09 -14.82
C MET A 17 7.90 -12.42 -15.75
N THR A 18 9.17 -12.48 -15.39
CA THR A 18 10.24 -11.90 -16.19
C THR A 18 11.51 -12.73 -16.12
N ALA A 19 12.24 -12.83 -17.26
CA ALA A 19 13.50 -13.52 -17.31
C ALA A 19 14.59 -12.73 -16.57
N VAL A 20 15.38 -13.43 -15.76
CA VAL A 20 16.57 -12.91 -15.09
C VAL A 20 17.75 -13.85 -15.36
N LYS A 21 18.97 -13.42 -15.07
CA LYS A 21 20.16 -14.24 -15.34
C LYS A 21 20.13 -15.62 -14.67
N SER A 22 19.53 -15.71 -13.49
CA SER A 22 19.47 -16.94 -12.69
C SER A 22 18.26 -17.82 -12.97
N GLY A 23 17.30 -17.36 -13.77
CA GLY A 23 16.08 -18.13 -14.08
C GLY A 23 14.88 -17.27 -14.43
N LEU A 24 13.71 -17.65 -13.90
CA LEU A 24 12.44 -16.95 -14.09
C LEU A 24 11.99 -16.30 -12.77
N MET A 25 11.91 -14.98 -12.75
CA MET A 25 11.39 -14.25 -11.60
C MET A 25 9.88 -14.14 -11.68
N ILE A 26 9.20 -14.43 -10.58
CA ILE A 26 7.75 -14.36 -10.43
C ILE A 26 7.43 -13.39 -9.30
N ILE A 27 6.69 -12.34 -9.62
CA ILE A 27 6.35 -11.25 -8.70
C ILE A 27 4.84 -11.23 -8.49
N ASP A 28 4.39 -11.19 -7.23
CA ASP A 28 2.99 -10.89 -6.91
C ASP A 28 2.75 -9.38 -7.11
N GLN A 29 1.92 -9.01 -8.08
CA GLN A 29 1.70 -7.61 -8.45
C GLN A 29 1.10 -6.76 -7.33
N HIS A 30 0.17 -7.32 -6.57
CA HIS A 30 -0.45 -6.62 -5.45
C HIS A 30 0.57 -6.39 -4.32
N ARG A 31 1.28 -7.44 -3.92
CA ARG A 31 2.29 -7.36 -2.85
C ARG A 31 3.46 -6.45 -3.21
N ALA A 32 3.89 -6.47 -4.47
CA ALA A 32 4.90 -5.54 -4.97
C ALA A 32 4.43 -4.09 -4.84
N HIS A 33 3.20 -3.80 -5.26
CA HIS A 33 2.65 -2.45 -5.16
C HIS A 33 2.42 -2.01 -3.71
N VAL A 34 1.99 -2.92 -2.84
CA VAL A 34 1.91 -2.66 -1.39
C VAL A 34 3.29 -2.23 -0.84
N ARG A 35 4.35 -2.94 -1.19
CA ARG A 35 5.72 -2.59 -0.74
C ARG A 35 6.14 -1.21 -1.26
N ILE A 36 5.94 -0.92 -2.53
CA ILE A 36 6.28 0.37 -3.14
C ILE A 36 5.54 1.50 -2.44
N LEU A 37 4.23 1.38 -2.32
CA LEU A 37 3.38 2.41 -1.71
C LEU A 37 3.67 2.58 -0.22
N PHE A 38 3.91 1.48 0.50
CA PHE A 38 4.28 1.53 1.91
C PHE A 38 5.53 2.39 2.15
N GLU A 39 6.59 2.16 1.41
CA GLU A 39 7.83 2.93 1.56
C GLU A 39 7.64 4.39 1.15
N GLN A 40 6.83 4.64 0.13
CA GLN A 40 6.46 5.98 -0.30
C GLN A 40 5.68 6.73 0.78
N TYR A 41 4.62 6.14 1.31
CA TYR A 41 3.81 6.76 2.37
C TYR A 41 4.59 6.94 3.66
N LEU A 42 5.39 5.96 4.05
CA LEU A 42 6.22 6.08 5.26
C LEU A 42 7.23 7.24 5.14
N ARG A 43 7.83 7.41 3.97
CA ARG A 43 8.71 8.54 3.68
C ARG A 43 7.98 9.87 3.73
N GLN A 44 6.81 9.95 3.11
CA GLN A 44 5.96 11.15 3.13
C GLN A 44 5.53 11.52 4.55
N LEU A 45 5.20 10.55 5.41
CA LEU A 45 4.92 10.78 6.82
C LEU A 45 6.11 11.39 7.56
N LYS A 46 7.30 10.85 7.34
CA LYS A 46 8.54 11.38 7.94
C LYS A 46 8.86 12.79 7.46
N ASP A 47 8.65 13.05 6.17
CA ASP A 47 8.98 14.33 5.52
C ASP A 47 7.82 15.33 5.58
N ARG A 48 6.65 14.93 6.07
CA ARG A 48 5.42 15.76 6.14
C ARG A 48 5.04 16.38 4.78
N THR A 49 5.11 15.59 3.71
CA THR A 49 4.88 16.06 2.32
C THR A 49 3.51 15.66 1.75
N PHE A 50 2.59 15.21 2.59
CA PHE A 50 1.25 14.87 2.13
C PHE A 50 0.44 16.09 1.72
N HIS A 51 -0.29 15.97 0.61
CA HIS A 51 -1.29 16.92 0.17
C HIS A 51 -2.69 16.39 0.45
N SER A 52 -3.60 17.28 0.78
CA SER A 52 -4.98 16.97 1.08
C SER A 52 -5.86 17.17 -0.15
N GLN A 53 -6.79 16.25 -0.39
CA GLN A 53 -7.81 16.34 -1.44
C GLN A 53 -9.19 16.32 -0.79
N LYS A 54 -10.01 17.33 -1.10
CA LYS A 54 -11.38 17.40 -0.60
C LYS A 54 -12.26 16.32 -1.18
N VAL A 55 -13.07 15.71 -0.33
CA VAL A 55 -14.11 14.76 -0.72
C VAL A 55 -15.34 15.54 -1.18
N LEU A 56 -15.86 15.21 -2.38
CA LEU A 56 -17.02 15.91 -2.95
C LEU A 56 -18.30 15.73 -2.09
N PHE A 57 -18.45 14.54 -1.53
CA PHE A 57 -19.58 14.19 -0.68
C PHE A 57 -19.05 13.62 0.63
N PRO A 58 -18.84 14.47 1.67
CA PRO A 58 -18.35 14.00 2.96
C PRO A 58 -19.23 12.89 3.53
N GLU A 59 -18.62 11.81 3.96
CA GLU A 59 -19.29 10.71 4.64
C GLU A 59 -18.97 10.74 6.12
N VAL A 60 -19.88 10.18 6.93
CA VAL A 60 -19.74 10.13 8.38
C VAL A 60 -19.22 8.76 8.81
N VAL A 61 -18.16 8.75 9.60
CA VAL A 61 -17.66 7.57 10.31
C VAL A 61 -18.03 7.69 11.78
N GLN A 62 -18.46 6.59 12.39
CA GLN A 62 -18.81 6.54 13.80
C GLN A 62 -17.96 5.49 14.51
N PHE A 63 -17.42 5.86 15.67
CA PHE A 63 -16.62 4.98 16.51
C PHE A 63 -17.30 4.71 17.83
N PRO A 64 -17.26 3.46 18.34
CA PRO A 64 -17.63 3.18 19.71
C PRO A 64 -16.68 3.88 20.68
N MET A 65 -17.13 4.13 21.91
CA MET A 65 -16.34 4.85 22.91
C MET A 65 -14.97 4.19 23.18
N SER A 66 -14.90 2.87 23.06
CA SER A 66 -13.64 2.11 23.22
C SER A 66 -12.58 2.44 22.18
N GLU A 67 -13.00 2.81 20.97
CA GLU A 67 -12.10 3.16 19.85
C GLU A 67 -11.85 4.66 19.76
N LYS A 68 -12.76 5.47 20.29
CA LYS A 68 -12.66 6.94 20.24
C LYS A 68 -11.36 7.45 20.85
N VAL A 69 -10.94 6.91 21.98
CA VAL A 69 -9.70 7.32 22.66
C VAL A 69 -8.47 7.05 21.79
N ILE A 70 -8.44 5.91 21.12
CA ILE A 70 -7.34 5.54 20.20
C ILE A 70 -7.38 6.43 18.98
N PHE A 71 -8.57 6.64 18.40
CA PHE A 71 -8.76 7.52 17.27
C PHE A 71 -8.24 8.94 17.54
N GLU A 72 -8.59 9.52 18.67
CA GLU A 72 -8.13 10.85 19.07
C GLU A 72 -6.60 10.94 19.20
N LYS A 73 -5.95 9.85 19.59
CA LYS A 73 -4.48 9.80 19.68
C LYS A 73 -3.80 9.75 18.32
N ILE A 74 -4.41 9.10 17.32
CA ILE A 74 -3.84 9.00 15.97
C ILE A 74 -4.30 10.13 15.05
N LEU A 75 -5.30 10.92 15.46
CA LEU A 75 -5.85 12.01 14.66
C LEU A 75 -4.80 13.03 14.19
N PRO A 76 -3.83 13.48 15.01
CA PRO A 76 -2.78 14.37 14.55
C PRO A 76 -1.97 13.81 13.39
N GLU A 77 -1.64 12.51 13.42
CA GLU A 77 -0.94 11.81 12.36
C GLU A 77 -1.79 11.76 11.08
N MET A 78 -3.07 11.44 11.22
CA MET A 78 -4.01 11.40 10.10
C MET A 78 -4.12 12.78 9.45
N ASN A 79 -4.16 13.84 10.22
CA ASN A 79 -4.16 15.21 9.71
C ASN A 79 -2.87 15.52 8.92
N GLU A 80 -1.72 15.08 9.41
CA GLU A 80 -0.44 15.23 8.71
C GLU A 80 -0.41 14.46 7.38
N MET A 81 -1.13 13.34 7.29
CA MET A 81 -1.29 12.57 6.05
C MET A 81 -2.26 13.19 5.04
N GLY A 82 -3.01 14.21 5.42
CA GLY A 82 -3.96 14.90 4.55
C GLY A 82 -5.43 14.54 4.79
N PHE A 83 -5.74 13.78 5.84
CA PHE A 83 -7.13 13.61 6.28
C PHE A 83 -7.60 14.85 7.03
N GLU A 84 -8.81 15.29 6.73
CA GLU A 84 -9.52 16.29 7.52
C GLU A 84 -10.81 15.66 8.04
N LEU A 85 -10.91 15.53 9.35
CA LEU A 85 -12.05 14.95 10.03
C LEU A 85 -12.68 16.00 10.97
N GLU A 86 -13.96 16.25 10.77
CA GLU A 86 -14.75 17.18 11.58
C GLU A 86 -15.53 16.41 12.64
N ASP A 87 -15.35 16.79 13.90
CA ASP A 87 -16.09 16.20 15.03
C ASP A 87 -17.53 16.69 15.02
N LEU A 88 -18.47 15.75 14.84
CA LEU A 88 -19.91 16.02 14.86
C LEU A 88 -20.53 15.73 16.24
N GLY A 89 -19.73 15.27 17.20
CA GLY A 89 -20.20 14.85 18.52
C GLY A 89 -20.65 13.37 18.54
N GLY A 90 -20.72 12.82 19.74
CA GLY A 90 -21.19 11.44 19.96
C GLY A 90 -20.32 10.34 19.35
N GLY A 91 -19.04 10.63 19.05
CA GLY A 91 -18.14 9.67 18.38
C GLY A 91 -18.31 9.64 16.86
N SER A 92 -19.04 10.59 16.28
CA SER A 92 -19.24 10.74 14.84
C SER A 92 -18.30 11.80 14.26
N TYR A 93 -17.69 11.52 13.11
CA TYR A 93 -16.80 12.42 12.41
C TYR A 93 -17.11 12.44 10.91
N ALA A 94 -17.16 13.64 10.33
CA ALA A 94 -17.26 13.79 8.88
C ALA A 94 -15.87 13.75 8.25
N VAL A 95 -15.68 12.93 7.23
CA VAL A 95 -14.44 12.86 6.46
C VAL A 95 -14.54 13.87 5.32
N ASN A 96 -13.93 15.04 5.50
CA ASN A 96 -13.97 16.15 4.56
C ASN A 96 -12.86 16.10 3.52
N SER A 97 -11.71 15.55 3.88
CA SER A 97 -10.55 15.40 2.99
C SER A 97 -9.79 14.10 3.26
N VAL A 98 -9.15 13.59 2.22
CA VAL A 98 -8.26 12.42 2.24
C VAL A 98 -6.91 12.78 1.61
N PRO A 99 -5.85 11.99 1.82
CA PRO A 99 -4.60 12.17 1.08
C PRO A 99 -4.83 12.17 -0.43
N ALA A 100 -4.16 13.06 -1.15
CA ALA A 100 -4.22 13.10 -2.60
C ALA A 100 -3.74 11.76 -3.21
N GLY A 101 -4.43 11.29 -4.24
CA GLY A 101 -4.20 9.98 -4.84
C GLY A 101 -5.13 8.87 -4.33
N LEU A 102 -5.97 9.15 -3.33
CA LEU A 102 -6.92 8.22 -2.75
C LEU A 102 -8.39 8.60 -3.00
N GLU A 103 -8.64 9.50 -3.94
CA GLU A 103 -9.96 10.08 -4.21
C GLU A 103 -11.00 9.05 -4.67
N GLY A 104 -10.55 7.96 -5.29
CA GLY A 104 -11.41 6.87 -5.77
C GLY A 104 -11.74 5.81 -4.71
N MET A 105 -11.22 5.95 -3.50
CA MET A 105 -11.39 4.97 -2.42
C MET A 105 -12.48 5.41 -1.45
N ASN A 106 -13.07 4.42 -0.75
CA ASN A 106 -14.05 4.71 0.28
C ASN A 106 -13.37 5.34 1.51
N PRO A 107 -13.63 6.64 1.80
CA PRO A 107 -12.93 7.34 2.87
C PRO A 107 -13.28 6.81 4.26
N VAL A 108 -14.51 6.37 4.48
CA VAL A 108 -14.95 5.80 5.76
C VAL A 108 -14.22 4.49 6.03
N LYS A 109 -14.11 3.63 5.04
CA LYS A 109 -13.40 2.35 5.17
C LYS A 109 -11.92 2.56 5.44
N LEU A 110 -11.28 3.51 4.77
CA LEU A 110 -9.87 3.88 5.03
C LEU A 110 -9.67 4.25 6.49
N VAL A 111 -10.47 5.16 7.00
CA VAL A 111 -10.37 5.63 8.40
C VAL A 111 -10.64 4.49 9.38
N GLN A 112 -11.66 3.66 9.14
CA GLN A 112 -11.97 2.52 9.99
C GLN A 112 -10.83 1.50 10.03
N ASP A 113 -10.22 1.17 8.89
CA ASP A 113 -9.09 0.24 8.80
C ASP A 113 -7.86 0.77 9.54
N MET A 114 -7.60 2.07 9.47
CA MET A 114 -6.50 2.71 10.19
C MET A 114 -6.70 2.63 11.70
N VAL A 115 -7.90 2.93 12.18
CA VAL A 115 -8.24 2.81 13.62
C VAL A 115 -8.16 1.36 14.09
N ALA A 116 -8.67 0.42 13.31
CA ALA A 116 -8.59 -1.01 13.62
C ALA A 116 -7.14 -1.49 13.78
N SER A 117 -6.26 -1.07 12.88
CA SER A 117 -4.83 -1.37 12.96
C SER A 117 -4.17 -0.79 14.22
N ALA A 118 -4.52 0.45 14.59
CA ALA A 118 -4.03 1.10 15.79
C ALA A 118 -4.52 0.40 17.08
N VAL A 119 -5.77 -0.07 17.08
CA VAL A 119 -6.35 -0.84 18.19
C VAL A 119 -5.61 -2.16 18.38
N GLU A 120 -5.36 -2.88 17.28
CA GLU A 120 -4.70 -4.19 17.32
C GLU A 120 -3.26 -4.11 17.84
N LYS A 121 -2.51 -3.10 17.43
CA LYS A 121 -1.08 -2.94 17.76
C LYS A 121 -0.80 -2.12 19.01
N GLY A 122 -1.82 -1.45 19.56
CA GLY A 122 -1.65 -0.49 20.66
C GLY A 122 -1.11 0.86 20.18
N VAL A 123 -1.09 1.85 21.08
CA VAL A 123 -0.74 3.25 20.77
C VAL A 123 0.56 3.66 21.47
N SER A 124 1.45 2.73 21.76
CA SER A 124 2.61 2.95 22.62
C SER A 124 3.82 3.62 21.96
N ALA A 125 3.90 3.62 20.64
CA ALA A 125 5.02 4.20 19.92
C ALA A 125 4.56 4.86 18.60
N MET A 126 4.93 6.10 18.41
CA MET A 126 4.65 6.92 17.24
C MET A 126 5.09 6.25 15.93
N GLU A 127 6.24 5.61 15.96
CA GLU A 127 6.83 4.93 14.81
C GLU A 127 6.01 3.72 14.37
N GLU A 128 5.45 2.97 15.32
CA GLU A 128 4.54 1.84 15.03
C GLU A 128 3.22 2.33 14.44
N ILE A 129 2.70 3.46 14.91
CA ILE A 129 1.49 4.09 14.37
C ILE A 129 1.75 4.50 12.92
N ASN A 130 2.83 5.19 12.63
CA ASN A 130 3.18 5.60 11.27
C ASN A 130 3.32 4.41 10.33
N THR A 131 3.96 3.35 10.78
CA THR A 131 4.09 2.09 10.03
C THR A 131 2.72 1.46 9.76
N SER A 132 1.85 1.39 10.74
CA SER A 132 0.49 0.85 10.60
C SER A 132 -0.36 1.69 9.64
N LEU A 133 -0.29 3.00 9.72
CA LEU A 133 -0.99 3.93 8.84
C LEU A 133 -0.50 3.78 7.39
N ALA A 134 0.81 3.81 7.18
CA ALA A 134 1.39 3.64 5.85
C ALA A 134 1.01 2.29 5.23
N LEU A 135 1.01 1.20 6.01
CA LEU A 135 0.61 -0.12 5.53
C LEU A 135 -0.87 -0.18 5.17
N SER A 136 -1.75 0.38 6.00
CA SER A 136 -3.19 0.43 5.72
C SER A 136 -3.48 1.17 4.43
N LEU A 137 -2.88 2.35 4.24
CA LEU A 137 -3.00 3.13 3.00
C LEU A 137 -2.47 2.36 1.79
N ALA A 138 -1.31 1.75 1.93
CA ALA A 138 -0.69 0.97 0.84
C ALA A 138 -1.58 -0.19 0.39
N ARG A 139 -2.16 -0.93 1.32
CA ARG A 139 -3.08 -2.04 1.02
C ARG A 139 -4.32 -1.59 0.28
N GLN A 140 -4.89 -0.46 0.66
CA GLN A 140 -6.10 0.07 0.03
C GLN A 140 -5.83 0.63 -1.38
N ALA A 141 -4.68 1.26 -1.59
CA ALA A 141 -4.33 1.91 -2.85
C ALA A 141 -3.62 0.99 -3.86
N ALA A 142 -3.10 -0.17 -3.42
CA ALA A 142 -2.35 -1.08 -4.28
C ALA A 142 -3.20 -1.68 -5.40
N ILE A 143 -2.58 -1.93 -6.54
CA ILE A 143 -3.18 -2.64 -7.67
C ILE A 143 -3.75 -3.98 -7.19
N PRO A 144 -5.05 -4.24 -7.40
CA PRO A 144 -5.66 -5.50 -6.97
C PRO A 144 -5.25 -6.66 -7.88
N HIS A 145 -5.40 -7.87 -7.38
CA HIS A 145 -5.34 -9.05 -8.24
C HIS A 145 -6.47 -9.00 -9.28
N GLY A 146 -6.18 -9.42 -10.49
CA GLY A 146 -7.12 -9.42 -11.60
C GLY A 146 -7.02 -8.19 -12.51
N GLN A 147 -6.35 -7.13 -12.11
CA GLN A 147 -6.14 -5.98 -12.97
C GLN A 147 -5.13 -6.31 -14.06
N VAL A 148 -5.54 -6.10 -15.32
CA VAL A 148 -4.66 -6.27 -16.48
C VAL A 148 -3.71 -5.09 -16.58
N LEU A 149 -2.42 -5.38 -16.72
CA LEU A 149 -1.35 -4.40 -16.84
C LEU A 149 -0.74 -4.42 -18.23
N SER A 150 -0.43 -3.25 -18.79
CA SER A 150 0.40 -3.12 -19.98
C SER A 150 1.86 -3.49 -19.65
N ASN A 151 2.68 -3.73 -20.68
CA ASN A 151 4.11 -4.00 -20.46
C ASN A 151 4.81 -2.83 -19.77
N ASP A 152 4.48 -1.58 -20.13
CA ASP A 152 5.03 -0.38 -19.51
C ASP A 152 4.62 -0.24 -18.04
N GLU A 153 3.38 -0.58 -17.70
CA GLU A 153 2.90 -0.60 -16.32
C GLU A 153 3.60 -1.69 -15.51
N MET A 154 3.78 -2.88 -16.07
CA MET A 154 4.54 -3.96 -15.43
C MET A 154 6.00 -3.57 -15.21
N GLU A 155 6.63 -2.94 -16.20
CA GLU A 155 8.00 -2.46 -16.06
C GLU A 155 8.14 -1.37 -15.00
N GLY A 156 7.20 -0.43 -14.95
CA GLY A 156 7.14 0.58 -13.89
C GLY A 156 7.04 -0.04 -12.50
N LEU A 157 6.21 -1.07 -12.36
CA LEU A 157 6.04 -1.79 -11.09
C LEU A 157 7.33 -2.55 -10.70
N VAL A 158 7.96 -3.25 -11.64
CA VAL A 158 9.22 -3.96 -11.40
C VAL A 158 10.33 -2.99 -11.00
N ASN A 159 10.48 -1.89 -11.72
CA ASN A 159 11.48 -0.87 -11.42
C ASN A 159 11.23 -0.21 -10.05
N GLY A 160 9.97 0.11 -9.75
CA GLY A 160 9.58 0.64 -8.45
C GLY A 160 9.90 -0.30 -7.29
N LEU A 161 9.64 -1.59 -7.48
CA LEU A 161 9.96 -2.61 -6.48
C LEU A 161 11.46 -2.70 -6.21
N PHE A 162 12.28 -2.73 -7.26
CA PHE A 162 13.74 -2.81 -7.11
C PHE A 162 14.38 -1.53 -6.58
N ALA A 163 13.65 -0.42 -6.56
CA ALA A 163 14.05 0.81 -5.89
C ALA A 163 13.73 0.82 -4.39
N CYS A 164 12.95 -0.15 -3.91
CA CYS A 164 12.61 -0.28 -2.48
C CYS A 164 13.80 -0.79 -1.66
N GLU A 165 13.81 -0.46 -0.38
CA GLU A 165 14.79 -0.97 0.58
C GLU A 165 14.65 -2.47 0.82
N ASN A 166 13.40 -2.96 0.87
CA ASN A 166 13.08 -4.38 0.99
C ASN A 166 12.30 -4.85 -0.22
N VAL A 167 12.93 -5.69 -1.05
CA VAL A 167 12.35 -6.20 -2.31
C VAL A 167 11.60 -7.52 -2.11
N ASN A 168 11.97 -8.28 -1.09
CA ASN A 168 11.56 -9.68 -0.94
C ASN A 168 10.24 -9.86 -0.18
N TYR A 169 9.93 -8.96 0.75
CA TYR A 169 8.81 -9.12 1.66
C TYR A 169 7.95 -7.86 1.75
N THR A 170 6.65 -8.07 1.95
CA THR A 170 5.74 -7.01 2.38
C THR A 170 6.07 -6.61 3.83
N PRO A 171 5.58 -5.44 4.31
CA PRO A 171 5.79 -5.03 5.70
C PRO A 171 5.28 -6.05 6.74
N ASP A 172 4.26 -6.81 6.39
CA ASP A 172 3.68 -7.87 7.24
C ASP A 172 4.29 -9.27 6.98
N GLY A 173 5.42 -9.34 6.26
CA GLY A 173 6.24 -10.54 6.13
C GLY A 173 5.83 -11.53 5.04
N LYS A 174 4.96 -11.15 4.10
CA LYS A 174 4.59 -12.01 2.98
C LYS A 174 5.61 -11.88 1.85
N SER A 175 5.95 -12.99 1.19
CA SER A 175 6.87 -12.98 0.05
C SER A 175 6.29 -12.19 -1.12
N VAL A 176 7.09 -11.26 -1.65
CA VAL A 176 6.73 -10.43 -2.82
C VAL A 176 7.09 -11.13 -4.12
N LEU A 177 8.24 -11.78 -4.16
CA LEU A 177 8.76 -12.45 -5.35
C LEU A 177 9.46 -13.76 -5.01
N CYS A 178 9.60 -14.60 -6.02
CA CYS A 178 10.48 -15.75 -6.01
C CYS A 178 11.19 -15.89 -7.36
N ILE A 179 12.26 -16.67 -7.39
CA ILE A 179 12.98 -17.00 -8.61
C ILE A 179 12.96 -18.51 -8.78
N LEU A 180 12.37 -18.97 -9.88
CA LEU A 180 12.51 -20.35 -10.34
C LEU A 180 13.86 -20.47 -11.03
N GLN A 181 14.81 -21.15 -10.42
CA GLN A 181 16.18 -21.24 -10.90
C GLN A 181 16.27 -21.98 -12.23
N GLN A 182 17.22 -21.58 -13.06
CA GLN A 182 17.44 -22.22 -14.37
C GLN A 182 17.60 -23.74 -14.25
N GLN A 183 18.32 -24.23 -13.26
CA GLN A 183 18.52 -25.66 -13.02
C GLN A 183 17.21 -26.40 -12.68
N GLU A 184 16.29 -25.75 -11.96
CA GLU A 184 14.99 -26.34 -11.65
C GLU A 184 14.14 -26.48 -12.91
N ILE A 185 14.18 -25.46 -13.80
CA ILE A 185 13.49 -25.50 -15.09
C ILE A 185 14.05 -26.64 -15.96
N GLU A 186 15.36 -26.73 -16.06
CA GLU A 186 16.05 -27.79 -16.82
C GLU A 186 15.72 -29.18 -16.28
N HIS A 187 15.68 -29.34 -14.97
CA HIS A 187 15.32 -30.59 -14.32
C HIS A 187 13.89 -31.01 -14.60
N LEU A 188 12.94 -30.06 -14.63
CA LEU A 188 11.52 -30.32 -14.95
C LEU A 188 11.31 -30.79 -16.39
N LEU A 189 12.17 -30.37 -17.31
CA LEU A 189 12.05 -30.69 -18.73
C LEU A 189 12.88 -31.92 -19.14
N GLY A 190 13.59 -32.50 -18.24
CA GLY A 190 14.41 -33.70 -18.46
C GLY A 190 15.82 -33.39 -18.86
#